data_a03c8a25a4b0774fe88bf4789803f7ad
#
_entry.id   a03c8a25a4b0774fe88bf4789803f7ad
#
_cell.length_a   1.000
_cell.length_b   1.000
_cell.length_c   1.000
_cell.angle_alpha   90.00
_cell.angle_beta   90.00
_cell.angle_gamma   90.00
#
_symmetry.space_group_name_H-M   'P 1'
#
loop_
_entity.id
_entity.type
_entity.pdbx_description
1 polymer ?
#
loop_
_entity_poly.entity_id
_entity_poly.type
_entity_poly.pdbx_seq_one_letter_code
_entity_poly.pdbx_strand_id
1 'polypeptide(L)'
;MTKLLFVDNGIEFDSVLLKKKPFGGAEVAFVSLVEALAKLNYEVCIYNNCLNEGKINGVDWKKLDSRIYKEKFDVLIVNRGDKFLDFKKE
;
A
#
# COMPACT_ATOMS: atom_id res chain seq x y z
N MET A 1 4.96 -12.93 -12.10
CA MET A 1 5.14 -11.55 -11.60
C MET A 1 5.12 -11.56 -10.08
N THR A 2 6.13 -10.94 -9.48
CA THR A 2 6.22 -10.87 -8.03
C THR A 2 5.18 -9.91 -7.48
N LYS A 3 4.40 -10.36 -6.52
CA LYS A 3 3.38 -9.53 -5.87
C LYS A 3 3.91 -9.01 -4.54
N LEU A 4 3.91 -7.69 -4.41
CA LEU A 4 4.31 -6.99 -3.20
C LEU A 4 3.06 -6.47 -2.48
N LEU A 5 2.91 -6.82 -1.22
CA LEU A 5 1.80 -6.35 -0.40
C LEU A 5 2.35 -5.39 0.65
N PHE A 6 1.88 -4.14 0.60
CA PHE A 6 2.26 -3.12 1.57
C PHE A 6 1.12 -2.89 2.54
N VAL A 7 1.46 -2.70 3.81
CA VAL A 7 0.48 -2.39 4.87
C VAL A 7 0.95 -1.15 5.61
N ASP A 8 0.06 -0.18 5.75
CA ASP A 8 0.34 1.05 6.48
C ASP A 8 -0.91 1.49 7.25
N ASN A 9 -0.87 1.36 8.56
CA ASN A 9 -1.97 1.78 9.43
C ASN A 9 -1.64 3.14 10.07
N GLY A 10 -1.33 4.11 9.21
CA GLY A 10 -0.99 5.47 9.65
C GLY A 10 -2.06 6.48 9.23
N ILE A 11 -1.61 7.69 8.89
CA ILE A 11 -2.53 8.75 8.47
C ILE A 11 -3.19 8.39 7.14
N GLU A 12 -4.31 9.06 6.85
CA GLU A 12 -5.00 8.85 5.58
C GLU A 12 -4.18 9.45 4.43
N PHE A 13 -3.85 8.62 3.46
CA PHE A 13 -3.21 9.11 2.24
C PHE A 13 -3.37 8.09 1.10
N ASP A 14 -3.27 8.58 -0.12
CA ASP A 14 -3.18 7.76 -1.33
C ASP A 14 -2.69 8.64 -2.47
N SER A 15 -2.50 8.05 -3.67
CA SER A 15 -2.00 8.79 -4.82
C SER A 15 -2.90 9.97 -5.21
N VAL A 16 -4.21 9.84 -5.03
CA VAL A 16 -5.14 10.92 -5.36
C VAL A 16 -5.05 12.06 -4.35
N LEU A 17 -5.06 11.71 -3.06
CA LEU A 17 -4.99 12.72 -2.00
C LEU A 17 -3.68 13.51 -2.04
N LEU A 18 -2.59 12.86 -2.41
CA LEU A 18 -1.28 13.48 -2.47
C LEU A 18 -1.25 14.68 -3.40
N LYS A 19 -2.11 14.68 -4.42
CA LYS A 19 -2.21 15.77 -5.38
C LYS A 19 -3.11 16.92 -4.89
N LYS A 20 -3.93 16.68 -3.87
CA LYS A 20 -4.96 17.62 -3.43
C LYS A 20 -4.58 18.40 -2.19
N LYS A 21 -3.69 17.89 -1.36
CA LYS A 21 -3.26 18.57 -0.14
C LYS A 21 -1.83 18.21 0.20
N PRO A 22 -1.13 19.07 0.97
CA PRO A 22 0.26 18.82 1.32
C PRO A 22 0.38 17.62 2.29
N PHE A 23 1.41 16.82 2.06
CA PHE A 23 1.78 15.72 2.95
C PHE A 23 3.24 15.84 3.32
N GLY A 24 3.64 15.15 4.39
CA GLY A 24 5.03 15.10 4.78
C GLY A 24 5.87 14.28 3.81
N GLY A 25 7.18 14.37 3.95
CA GLY A 25 8.12 13.70 3.07
C GLY A 25 7.98 12.18 3.09
N ALA A 26 7.59 11.60 4.22
CA ALA A 26 7.43 10.14 4.34
C ALA A 26 6.34 9.61 3.41
N GLU A 27 5.19 10.27 3.35
CA GLU A 27 4.08 9.85 2.50
C GLU A 27 4.41 10.04 1.03
N VAL A 28 5.04 11.15 0.68
CA VAL A 28 5.47 11.42 -0.70
C VAL A 28 6.48 10.36 -1.14
N ALA A 29 7.45 10.05 -0.30
CA ALA A 29 8.46 9.04 -0.61
C ALA A 29 7.83 7.65 -0.78
N PHE A 30 6.86 7.30 0.07
CA PHE A 30 6.18 6.02 -0.02
C PHE A 30 5.43 5.87 -1.35
N VAL A 31 4.64 6.88 -1.73
CA VAL A 31 3.90 6.84 -2.99
C VAL A 31 4.86 6.77 -4.18
N SER A 32 5.94 7.55 -4.15
CA SER A 32 6.95 7.52 -5.22
C SER A 32 7.58 6.13 -5.35
N LEU A 33 7.89 5.50 -4.22
CA LEU A 33 8.48 4.15 -4.22
C LEU A 33 7.55 3.12 -4.84
N VAL A 34 6.29 3.08 -4.38
CA VAL A 34 5.37 2.04 -4.85
C VAL A 34 5.01 2.22 -6.32
N GLU A 35 4.90 3.46 -6.78
CA GLU A 35 4.66 3.72 -8.20
C GLU A 35 5.86 3.34 -9.05
N ALA A 36 7.08 3.57 -8.56
CA ALA A 36 8.29 3.15 -9.25
C ALA A 36 8.38 1.62 -9.35
N LEU A 37 8.03 0.91 -8.27
CA LEU A 37 8.01 -0.55 -8.28
C LEU A 37 7.00 -1.09 -9.28
N ALA A 38 5.84 -0.46 -9.39
CA ALA A 38 4.84 -0.86 -10.38
C ALA A 38 5.37 -0.69 -11.80
N LYS A 39 6.15 0.35 -12.06
CA LYS A 39 6.79 0.57 -13.37
C LYS A 39 7.84 -0.49 -13.70
N LEU A 40 8.40 -1.12 -12.68
CA LEU A 40 9.37 -2.21 -12.84
C LEU A 40 8.69 -3.57 -12.99
N ASN A 41 7.39 -3.59 -13.24
CA ASN A 41 6.57 -4.78 -13.45
C ASN A 41 6.33 -5.62 -12.20
N TYR A 42 6.46 -5.04 -11.01
CA TYR A 42 5.96 -5.69 -9.81
C TYR A 42 4.45 -5.46 -9.72
N GLU A 43 3.75 -6.47 -9.23
CA GLU A 43 2.34 -6.30 -8.88
C GLU A 43 2.31 -5.69 -7.47
N VAL A 44 1.82 -4.47 -7.34
CA VAL A 44 1.84 -3.74 -6.06
C VAL A 44 0.42 -3.55 -5.56
N CYS A 45 0.17 -4.03 -4.35
CA CYS A 45 -1.10 -3.86 -3.66
C CYS A 45 -0.83 -3.23 -2.30
N ILE A 46 -1.60 -2.19 -1.95
CA ILE A 46 -1.43 -1.48 -0.69
C ILE A 46 -2.73 -1.54 0.10
N TYR A 47 -2.62 -1.95 1.36
CA TYR A 47 -3.70 -1.81 2.33
C TYR A 47 -3.32 -0.71 3.31
N ASN A 48 -4.05 0.40 3.25
CA ASN A 48 -3.81 1.52 4.15
C ASN A 48 -5.12 2.29 4.39
N ASN A 49 -5.03 3.41 5.08
CA ASN A 49 -6.19 4.27 5.33
C ASN A 49 -6.39 5.21 4.16
N CYS A 50 -6.55 4.67 2.95
CA CYS A 50 -6.80 5.48 1.76
C CYS A 50 -8.26 5.89 1.67
N LEU A 51 -8.53 7.01 1.03
CA LEU A 51 -9.89 7.45 0.75
C LEU A 51 -10.34 7.06 -0.65
N ASN A 52 -9.40 6.82 -1.55
CA ASN A 52 -9.68 6.53 -2.96
C ASN A 52 -9.15 5.14 -3.30
N GLU A 53 -10.02 4.13 -3.20
CA GLU A 53 -9.66 2.78 -3.61
C GLU A 53 -9.56 2.68 -5.12
N GLY A 54 -8.73 1.77 -5.60
CA GLY A 54 -8.62 1.47 -7.01
C GLY A 54 -7.18 1.43 -7.48
N LYS A 55 -7.01 1.14 -8.76
CA LYS A 55 -5.68 1.03 -9.36
C LYS A 55 -5.27 2.38 -9.93
N ILE A 56 -4.21 2.96 -9.40
CA ILE A 56 -3.71 4.27 -9.80
C ILE A 56 -2.22 4.14 -10.08
N ASN A 57 -1.80 4.52 -11.29
CA ASN A 57 -0.39 4.43 -11.73
C ASN A 57 0.20 3.03 -11.50
N GLY A 58 -0.61 1.99 -11.74
CA GLY A 58 -0.18 0.60 -11.60
C GLY A 58 -0.23 0.06 -10.18
N VAL A 59 -0.61 0.86 -9.20
CA VAL A 59 -0.67 0.47 -7.79
C VAL A 59 -2.13 0.30 -7.38
N ASP A 60 -2.43 -0.84 -6.75
CA ASP A 60 -3.78 -1.14 -6.30
C ASP A 60 -3.93 -0.70 -4.84
N TRP A 61 -4.73 0.35 -4.62
CA TRP A 61 -4.98 0.92 -3.30
C TRP A 61 -6.27 0.37 -2.72
N LYS A 62 -6.19 -0.19 -1.52
CA LYS A 62 -7.36 -0.75 -0.82
C LYS A 62 -7.41 -0.27 0.61
N LYS A 63 -8.62 -0.03 1.10
CA LYS A 63 -8.82 0.33 2.50
C LYS A 63 -8.44 -0.84 3.40
N LEU A 64 -7.81 -0.53 4.52
CA LEU A 64 -7.36 -1.53 5.49
C LEU A 64 -8.57 -2.18 6.15
N ASP A 65 -8.85 -3.42 5.79
CA ASP A 65 -9.97 -4.20 6.32
C ASP A 65 -9.63 -5.70 6.27
N SER A 66 -10.62 -6.54 6.52
CA SER A 66 -10.41 -7.98 6.63
C SER A 66 -10.00 -8.65 5.31
N ARG A 67 -10.14 -7.98 4.17
CA ARG A 67 -9.70 -8.54 2.89
C ARG A 67 -8.20 -8.85 2.88
N ILE A 68 -7.42 -8.13 3.71
CA ILE A 68 -5.98 -8.34 3.78
C ILE A 68 -5.60 -9.76 4.17
N TYR A 69 -6.43 -10.40 5.00
CA TYR A 69 -6.13 -11.77 5.48
C TYR A 69 -6.32 -12.84 4.40
N LYS A 70 -6.96 -12.49 3.31
CA LYS A 70 -7.17 -13.39 2.17
C LYS A 70 -6.27 -13.06 1.00
N GLU A 71 -5.48 -12.02 1.10
CA GLU A 71 -4.61 -11.57 0.03
C GLU A 71 -3.43 -12.52 -0.14
N LYS A 72 -3.11 -12.85 -1.38
CA LYS A 72 -1.90 -13.64 -1.69
C LYS A 72 -0.78 -12.67 -2.06
N PHE A 73 0.42 -12.99 -1.64
CA PHE A 73 1.58 -12.13 -1.91
C PHE A 73 2.87 -12.95 -1.86
N ASP A 74 3.91 -12.42 -2.50
CA ASP A 74 5.24 -12.99 -2.42
C ASP A 74 6.07 -12.32 -1.34
N VAL A 75 5.89 -11.01 -1.16
CA VAL A 75 6.60 -10.23 -0.14
C VAL A 75 5.60 -9.34 0.58
N LEU A 76 5.68 -9.35 1.92
CA LEU A 76 4.88 -8.48 2.77
C LEU A 76 5.77 -7.39 3.35
N ILE A 77 5.37 -6.14 3.18
CA ILE A 77 6.10 -4.99 3.72
C ILE A 77 5.15 -4.20 4.62
N VAL A 78 5.45 -4.18 5.92
CA VAL A 78 4.65 -3.44 6.88
C VAL A 78 5.39 -2.15 7.21
N ASN A 79 4.83 -1.02 6.77
CA ASN A 79 5.41 0.28 7.04
C ASN A 79 5.00 0.79 8.42
N ARG A 80 3.70 0.68 8.73
CA ARG A 80 3.17 0.97 10.07
C ARG A 80 2.07 -0.05 10.37
N GLY A 81 1.96 -0.49 11.63
CA GLY A 81 0.94 -1.45 12.02
C GLY A 81 1.52 -2.85 12.17
N ASP A 82 2.53 -3.00 13.02
CA ASP A 82 3.28 -4.24 13.22
C ASP A 82 2.41 -5.43 13.64
N LYS A 83 1.23 -5.21 14.21
CA LYS A 83 0.29 -6.29 14.51
C LYS A 83 -0.11 -7.11 13.27
N PHE A 84 0.02 -6.53 12.07
CA PHE A 84 -0.32 -7.21 10.81
C PHE A 84 0.74 -8.20 10.37
N LEU A 85 1.88 -8.25 11.03
CA LEU A 85 2.91 -9.25 10.72
C LEU A 85 2.42 -10.66 11.06
N ASP A 86 1.49 -10.79 12.00
CA ASP A 86 1.07 -12.10 12.52
C ASP A 86 0.19 -12.88 11.54
N PHE A 87 -0.55 -12.24 10.66
CA PHE A 87 -1.44 -12.98 9.77
C PHE A 87 -0.69 -13.87 8.78
N LYS A 88 0.57 -13.60 8.56
CA LYS A 88 1.41 -14.40 7.67
C LYS A 88 1.71 -15.78 8.24
N LYS A 89 1.55 -15.97 9.53
CA LYS A 89 1.88 -17.22 10.22
C LYS A 89 0.84 -18.32 9.97
N GLU A 90 -0.30 -17.96 9.45
CA GLU A 90 -1.37 -18.92 9.14
C GLU A 90 -1.23 -19.52 7.72
#